data_6cf0085e48abd10c8a4a5dee24a02502
#
_entry.id   6cf0085e48abd10c8a4a5dee24a02502
#
_cell.length_a   1.000
_cell.length_b   1.000
_cell.length_c   1.000
_cell.angle_alpha   90.00
_cell.angle_beta   90.00
_cell.angle_gamma   90.00
#
_symmetry.space_group_name_H-M   'P 1'
#
loop_
_entity.id
_entity.type
_entity.pdbx_description
1 polymer ?
#
loop_
_entity_poly.entity_id
_entity_poly.type
_entity_poly.pdbx_seq_one_letter_code
_entity_poly.pdbx_strand_id
1 'polypeptide(L)'
;MKKRIIVGATGASGIPILTKCLELIKENSDLEIHLIMSESARLTMEQEAGQDALKIANLADEMLNIADIGAGPASGSFRSEGMLIVPCSMKTAAGIHCGYTDNLILRAADV
;
A
#
# COMPACT_ATOMS: atom_id res chain seq x y z
N MET A 1 0.90 17.12 -14.01
CA MET A 1 1.13 15.73 -13.53
C MET A 1 0.54 15.57 -12.14
N LYS A 2 -0.26 14.54 -11.94
CA LYS A 2 -0.84 14.28 -10.62
C LYS A 2 0.22 13.83 -9.63
N LYS A 3 0.12 14.34 -8.42
CA LYS A 3 0.98 13.89 -7.32
C LYS A 3 0.51 12.52 -6.84
N ARG A 4 1.43 11.73 -6.33
CA ARG A 4 1.19 10.34 -5.95
C ARG A 4 1.50 10.11 -4.49
N ILE A 5 0.73 9.19 -3.88
CA ILE A 5 1.03 8.66 -2.56
C ILE A 5 1.12 7.14 -2.67
N ILE A 6 2.10 6.56 -2.01
CA ILE A 6 2.25 5.11 -1.95
C ILE A 6 1.58 4.63 -0.66
N VAL A 7 0.68 3.67 -0.78
CA VAL A 7 0.05 3.05 0.39
C VAL A 7 0.38 1.56 0.38
N GLY A 8 1.01 1.11 1.45
CA GLY A 8 1.32 -0.30 1.65
C GLY A 8 0.38 -0.90 2.69
N ALA A 9 -0.09 -2.11 2.47
CA ALA A 9 -0.93 -2.83 3.41
C ALA A 9 -0.33 -4.20 3.67
N THR A 10 0.00 -4.47 4.95
CA THR A 10 0.56 -5.75 5.38
C THR A 10 -0.21 -6.28 6.58
N GLY A 11 -0.09 -7.58 6.83
CA GLY A 11 -0.77 -8.20 7.97
C GLY A 11 -2.16 -8.69 7.63
N ALA A 12 -2.82 -9.29 8.63
CA ALA A 12 -4.07 -10.01 8.46
C ALA A 12 -5.29 -9.30 9.04
N SER A 13 -5.13 -8.13 9.65
CA SER A 13 -6.25 -7.38 10.23
C SER A 13 -6.12 -5.91 9.87
N GLY A 14 -7.23 -5.18 9.99
CA GLY A 14 -7.21 -3.75 9.73
C GLY A 14 -7.62 -3.33 8.33
N ILE A 15 -8.18 -4.23 7.53
CA ILE A 15 -8.70 -3.87 6.20
C ILE A 15 -9.73 -2.74 6.26
N PRO A 16 -10.68 -2.70 7.21
CA PRO A 16 -11.58 -1.56 7.33
C PRO A 16 -10.84 -0.24 7.59
N ILE A 17 -9.72 -0.28 8.31
CA ILE A 17 -8.88 0.90 8.53
C ILE A 17 -8.24 1.35 7.22
N LEU A 18 -7.73 0.40 6.44
CA LEU A 18 -7.18 0.70 5.11
C LEU A 18 -8.23 1.38 4.23
N THR A 19 -9.43 0.80 4.15
CA THR A 19 -10.53 1.35 3.37
C THR A 19 -10.82 2.80 3.78
N LYS A 20 -10.91 3.05 5.08
CA LYS A 20 -11.19 4.39 5.60
C LYS A 20 -10.06 5.37 5.26
N CYS A 21 -8.81 4.93 5.36
CA CYS A 21 -7.67 5.77 4.98
C CYS A 21 -7.72 6.15 3.50
N LEU A 22 -8.01 5.20 2.63
CA LEU A 22 -8.13 5.48 1.20
C LEU A 22 -9.27 6.46 0.91
N GLU A 23 -10.41 6.29 1.57
CA GLU A 23 -11.54 7.22 1.44
C GLU A 23 -11.14 8.63 1.85
N LEU A 24 -10.47 8.77 3.01
CA LEU A 24 -10.04 10.07 3.51
C LEU A 24 -9.03 10.75 2.57
N ILE A 25 -8.12 9.99 2.00
CA ILE A 25 -7.15 10.53 1.04
C ILE A 25 -7.89 11.08 -0.19
N LYS A 26 -8.84 10.31 -0.72
CA LYS A 26 -9.59 10.74 -1.92
C LYS A 26 -10.52 11.90 -1.64
N GLU A 27 -11.11 11.98 -0.45
CA GLU A 27 -12.01 13.08 -0.08
C GLU A 27 -11.27 14.39 0.16
N ASN A 28 -10.02 14.33 0.64
CA ASN A 28 -9.28 15.50 1.10
C ASN A 28 -8.12 15.90 0.19
N SER A 29 -7.90 15.18 -0.91
CA SER A 29 -6.79 15.48 -1.82
C SER A 29 -7.06 14.96 -3.22
N ASP A 30 -6.24 15.43 -4.16
CA ASP A 30 -6.24 14.93 -5.54
C ASP A 30 -5.11 13.91 -5.77
N LEU A 31 -4.55 13.37 -4.69
CA LEU A 31 -3.45 12.42 -4.79
C LEU A 31 -3.88 11.14 -5.50
N GLU A 32 -3.01 10.66 -6.38
CA GLU A 32 -3.17 9.37 -7.02
C GLU A 32 -2.62 8.30 -6.07
N ILE A 33 -3.44 7.29 -5.76
CA ILE A 33 -3.07 6.25 -4.81
C ILE A 33 -2.46 5.05 -5.53
N HIS A 34 -1.22 4.74 -5.20
CA HIS A 34 -0.52 3.54 -5.64
C HIS A 34 -0.48 2.57 -4.46
N LEU A 35 -1.32 1.53 -4.52
CA LEU A 35 -1.51 0.58 -3.43
C LEU A 35 -0.69 -0.69 -3.64
N ILE A 36 0.05 -1.08 -2.61
CA ILE A 36 0.80 -2.34 -2.59
C ILE A 36 0.28 -3.17 -1.42
N MET A 37 -0.23 -4.36 -1.69
CA MET A 37 -0.75 -5.24 -0.64
C MET A 37 0.11 -6.49 -0.50
N SER A 38 0.36 -6.90 0.74
CA SER A 38 0.98 -8.19 0.99
C SER A 38 0.02 -9.32 0.63
N GLU A 39 0.55 -10.52 0.44
CA GLU A 39 -0.28 -11.70 0.15
C GLU A 39 -1.31 -11.94 1.26
N SER A 40 -0.89 -11.86 2.53
CA SER A 40 -1.80 -12.05 3.65
C SER A 40 -2.88 -10.97 3.73
N ALA A 41 -2.54 -9.72 3.45
CA ALA A 41 -3.51 -8.63 3.42
C ALA A 41 -4.55 -8.85 2.31
N ARG A 42 -4.09 -9.29 1.15
CA ARG A 42 -4.96 -9.57 0.01
C ARG A 42 -5.91 -10.74 0.30
N LEU A 43 -5.38 -11.81 0.89
CA LEU A 43 -6.21 -12.96 1.28
C LEU A 43 -7.26 -12.58 2.32
N THR A 44 -6.89 -11.77 3.32
CA THR A 44 -7.83 -11.28 4.32
C THR A 44 -8.93 -10.44 3.68
N MET A 45 -8.55 -9.57 2.76
CA MET A 45 -9.52 -8.75 2.03
C MET A 45 -10.52 -9.62 1.25
N GLU A 46 -10.03 -10.66 0.59
CA GLU A 46 -10.88 -11.58 -0.17
C GLU A 46 -11.82 -12.38 0.74
N GLN A 47 -11.35 -12.78 1.92
CA GLN A 47 -12.14 -13.56 2.87
C GLN A 47 -13.20 -12.73 3.60
N GLU A 48 -12.84 -11.53 4.03
CA GLU A 48 -13.75 -10.59 4.69
C GLU A 48 -14.63 -9.86 3.68
N ALA A 49 -14.24 -9.91 2.52
CA ALA A 49 -14.78 -9.54 1.26
C ALA A 49 -15.82 -8.50 1.10
N GLY A 50 -16.62 -8.74 0.21
CA GLY A 50 -17.76 -7.95 -0.12
C GLY A 50 -17.37 -6.51 -0.41
N GLN A 51 -17.91 -5.60 0.38
CA GLN A 51 -17.85 -4.17 0.11
C GLN A 51 -16.46 -3.56 0.20
N ASP A 52 -15.62 -4.04 1.12
CA ASP A 52 -14.27 -3.48 1.28
C ASP A 52 -13.39 -3.75 0.06
N ALA A 53 -13.48 -4.95 -0.52
CA ALA A 53 -12.71 -5.27 -1.70
C ALA A 53 -13.07 -4.36 -2.88
N LEU A 54 -14.36 -4.13 -3.10
CA LEU A 54 -14.84 -3.24 -4.15
C LEU A 54 -14.44 -1.80 -3.92
N LYS A 55 -14.57 -1.31 -2.68
CA LYS A 55 -14.18 0.04 -2.33
C LYS A 55 -12.69 0.26 -2.55
N ILE A 56 -11.86 -0.65 -2.13
CA ILE A 56 -10.42 -0.56 -2.30
C ILE A 56 -10.05 -0.53 -3.78
N ALA A 57 -10.65 -1.43 -4.59
CA ALA A 57 -10.40 -1.46 -6.02
C ALA A 57 -10.80 -0.15 -6.71
N ASN A 58 -11.87 0.48 -6.24
CA ASN A 58 -12.33 1.74 -6.83
C ASN A 58 -11.52 2.96 -6.37
N LEU A 59 -11.01 2.92 -5.15
CA LEU A 59 -10.27 4.05 -4.57
C LEU A 59 -8.80 4.07 -4.97
N ALA A 60 -8.19 2.90 -5.14
CA ALA A 60 -6.80 2.80 -5.57
C ALA A 60 -6.70 3.08 -7.07
N ASP A 61 -5.85 4.02 -7.44
CA ASP A 61 -5.61 4.33 -8.86
C ASP A 61 -4.75 3.26 -9.52
N GLU A 62 -3.87 2.65 -8.75
CA GLU A 62 -2.98 1.59 -9.21
C GLU A 62 -2.85 0.56 -8.10
N MET A 63 -2.98 -0.73 -8.43
CA MET A 63 -2.70 -1.81 -7.49
C MET A 63 -1.49 -2.59 -7.97
N LEU A 64 -0.44 -2.63 -7.14
CA LEU A 64 0.83 -3.24 -7.50
C LEU A 64 1.08 -4.52 -6.72
N ASN A 65 1.73 -5.47 -7.36
CA ASN A 65 2.09 -6.74 -6.73
C ASN A 65 3.31 -6.55 -5.83
N ILE A 66 3.23 -7.01 -4.58
CA ILE A 66 4.32 -6.89 -3.62
C ILE A 66 5.59 -7.61 -4.09
N ALA A 67 5.44 -8.63 -4.93
CA ALA A 67 6.59 -9.37 -5.47
C ALA A 67 7.29 -8.64 -6.61
N ASP A 68 6.69 -7.60 -7.17
CA ASP A 68 7.26 -6.85 -8.29
C ASP A 68 8.25 -5.80 -7.80
N ILE A 69 9.46 -6.24 -7.49
CA ILE A 69 10.51 -5.37 -6.97
C ILE A 69 11.07 -4.40 -8.01
N GLY A 70 10.65 -4.55 -9.28
CA GLY A 70 11.02 -3.63 -10.35
C GLY A 70 9.97 -2.57 -10.66
N ALA A 71 8.86 -2.56 -9.93
CA ALA A 71 7.80 -1.58 -10.16
C ALA A 71 8.25 -0.16 -9.79
N GLY A 72 7.52 0.85 -10.30
CA GLY A 72 7.84 2.26 -10.10
C GLY A 72 8.24 2.64 -8.67
N PRO A 73 7.43 2.29 -7.64
CA PRO A 73 7.75 2.68 -6.25
C PRO A 73 9.10 2.19 -5.72
N ALA A 74 9.69 1.17 -6.33
CA ALA A 74 11.02 0.69 -5.95
C ALA A 74 12.15 1.59 -6.42
N SER A 75 11.84 2.57 -7.26
CA SER A 75 12.85 3.46 -7.86
C SER A 75 12.88 4.81 -7.12
N GLY A 76 14.07 5.31 -6.85
CA GLY A 76 14.25 6.65 -6.29
C GLY A 76 13.80 7.76 -7.24
N SER A 77 13.62 7.46 -8.52
CA SER A 77 13.10 8.43 -9.49
C SER A 77 11.56 8.48 -9.52
N PHE A 78 10.90 7.54 -8.89
CA PHE A 78 9.44 7.56 -8.74
C PHE A 78 9.07 8.60 -7.68
N ARG A 79 8.49 9.70 -8.12
CA ARG A 79 8.13 10.78 -7.21
C ARG A 79 6.82 10.51 -6.49
N SER A 80 6.83 10.60 -5.17
CA SER A 80 5.63 10.51 -4.36
C SER A 80 5.66 11.57 -3.26
N GLU A 81 4.49 11.91 -2.75
CA GLU A 81 4.36 12.86 -1.63
C GLU A 81 4.68 12.19 -0.29
N GLY A 82 4.70 10.89 -0.26
CA GLY A 82 5.00 10.11 0.94
C GLY A 82 4.53 8.68 0.79
N MET A 83 4.72 7.92 1.86
CA MET A 83 4.30 6.54 1.94
C MET A 83 3.60 6.29 3.27
N LEU A 84 2.46 5.63 3.21
CA LEU A 84 1.69 5.22 4.39
C LEU A 84 1.57 3.70 4.38
N ILE A 85 1.84 3.08 5.51
CA ILE A 85 1.68 1.63 5.65
C ILE A 85 0.60 1.34 6.68
N VAL A 86 -0.54 0.87 6.23
CA VAL A 86 -1.71 0.60 7.07
C VAL A 86 -2.54 -0.56 6.52
N PRO A 87 -2.78 -1.61 7.27
CA PRO A 87 -2.08 -1.94 8.52
C PRO A 87 -0.62 -2.33 8.26
N CYS A 88 0.21 -2.19 9.27
CA CYS A 88 1.63 -2.54 9.18
C CYS A 88 1.94 -3.69 10.13
N SER A 89 2.40 -4.82 9.61
CA SER A 89 2.82 -5.94 10.44
C SER A 89 4.14 -5.62 11.15
N MET A 90 4.39 -6.28 12.28
CA MET A 90 5.65 -6.14 13.00
C MET A 90 6.85 -6.55 12.15
N LYS A 91 6.67 -7.58 11.34
CA LYS A 91 7.70 -8.03 10.39
C LYS A 91 8.09 -6.91 9.43
N THR A 92 7.10 -6.23 8.85
CA THR A 92 7.33 -5.12 7.93
C THR A 92 8.01 -3.95 8.63
N ALA A 93 7.55 -3.58 9.81
CA ALA A 93 8.17 -2.50 10.58
C ALA A 93 9.63 -2.81 10.89
N ALA A 94 9.93 -4.03 11.32
CA ALA A 94 11.28 -4.48 11.59
C ALA A 94 12.14 -4.47 10.31
N GLY A 95 11.58 -4.93 9.20
CA GLY A 95 12.28 -4.94 7.92
C GLY A 95 12.66 -3.55 7.45
N ILE A 96 11.77 -2.58 7.62
CA ILE A 96 12.05 -1.19 7.27
C ILE A 96 13.17 -0.65 8.16
N HIS A 97 13.10 -0.90 9.45
CA HIS A 97 14.11 -0.44 10.40
C HIS A 97 15.49 -0.98 10.07
N CYS A 98 15.58 -2.25 9.63
CA CYS A 98 16.84 -2.91 9.30
C CYS A 98 17.33 -2.65 7.87
N GLY A 99 16.53 -1.97 7.05
CA GLY A 99 16.87 -1.76 5.63
C GLY A 99 16.72 -3.00 4.77
N TYR A 100 15.87 -3.95 5.18
CA TYR A 100 15.60 -5.17 4.42
C TYR A 100 14.69 -4.86 3.24
N THR A 101 15.03 -5.34 2.05
CA THR A 101 14.35 -4.89 0.81
C THR A 101 13.97 -6.05 -0.12
N ASP A 102 13.42 -7.13 0.42
CA ASP A 102 13.09 -8.31 -0.38
C ASP A 102 11.69 -8.27 -1.03
N ASN A 103 10.93 -7.22 -0.80
CA ASN A 103 9.64 -7.04 -1.48
C ASN A 103 9.40 -5.57 -1.83
N LEU A 104 8.37 -5.32 -2.62
CA LEU A 104 8.10 -3.96 -3.12
C LEU A 104 7.81 -2.96 -2.01
N ILE A 105 7.07 -3.35 -0.96
CA ILE A 105 6.78 -2.44 0.15
C ILE A 105 8.07 -2.01 0.84
N LEU A 106 8.93 -2.95 1.16
CA LEU A 106 10.20 -2.66 1.82
C LEU A 106 11.12 -1.82 0.92
N ARG A 107 11.17 -2.13 -0.36
CA ARG A 107 11.98 -1.35 -1.31
C ARG A 107 11.46 0.07 -1.46
N ALA A 108 10.15 0.25 -1.56
CA ALA A 108 9.54 1.57 -1.64
C ALA A 108 9.81 2.40 -0.39
N ALA A 109 9.75 1.77 0.79
CA ALA A 109 10.06 2.45 2.05
C ALA A 109 11.53 2.85 2.15
N ASP A 110 12.42 2.05 1.58
CA ASP A 110 13.87 2.30 1.61
C ASP A 110 14.29 3.49 0.73
N VAL A 111 13.64 3.66 -0.39
CA VAL A 111 13.94 4.77 -1.28
C VAL A 111 13.09 5.98 -0.98
#